data_01275558f5cddde8d393128027d17330
#
_entry.id   01275558f5cddde8d393128027d17330
#
_cell.length_a   1.000
_cell.length_b   1.000
_cell.length_c   1.000
_cell.angle_alpha   90.00
_cell.angle_beta   90.00
_cell.angle_gamma   90.00
#
_symmetry.space_group_name_H-M   'P 1'
#
loop_
_entity.id
_entity.type
_entity.pdbx_description
1 polymer ?
#
loop_
_entity_poly.entity_id
_entity_poly.type
_entity_poly.pdbx_seq_one_letter_code
_entity_poly.pdbx_strand_id
1 'polypeptide(L)'
;MGTAKRKTGRSRGTSPKQAERTPRKTAAGRRKPAGTPRTADKARGAAGPYHHGDLRRALLAATEELLESSGVDAFTLREVARRAGVSHGAPAHHFGDVQGLLSEFTAESFAELAALMRRRRAEAPAAAFDQLRASGVAYVEYAVTHRARFQLMFRSGRLDWNRASLARSSADAFGQFVECMNRVCREAGAPPGLDADKIALAWSTVHGFATLLLDNRMFTEIVSGGELAHALDALARVLDSMRPALERRA
;
A
#
# COMPACT_ATOMS: atom_id res chain seq x y z
N MET A 1 -0.15 58.76 -7.07
CA MET A 1 -0.07 59.21 -8.46
C MET A 1 0.07 57.97 -9.29
N GLY A 2 -0.79 57.53 -10.18
CA GLY A 2 -1.97 58.00 -10.86
C GLY A 2 -2.52 56.73 -11.53
N THR A 3 -3.74 56.45 -11.30
CA THR A 3 -4.93 56.50 -12.17
C THR A 3 -4.82 55.78 -13.52
N ALA A 4 -5.57 54.69 -13.65
CA ALA A 4 -6.86 54.54 -14.34
C ALA A 4 -6.81 54.26 -15.86
N LYS A 5 -7.52 53.24 -16.35
CA LYS A 5 -8.83 53.23 -17.05
C LYS A 5 -9.05 51.88 -17.77
N ARG A 6 -10.04 51.16 -17.37
CA ARG A 6 -11.30 50.79 -18.02
C ARG A 6 -11.39 50.97 -19.55
N LYS A 7 -11.71 49.89 -20.28
CA LYS A 7 -12.72 49.97 -21.37
C LYS A 7 -13.45 48.62 -21.55
N THR A 8 -14.71 48.72 -21.45
CA THR A 8 -15.85 47.87 -21.78
C THR A 8 -16.02 47.72 -23.28
N GLY A 9 -16.50 46.58 -23.74
CA GLY A 9 -17.00 46.36 -25.09
C GLY A 9 -17.97 45.17 -25.15
N ARG A 10 -19.22 45.48 -25.32
CA ARG A 10 -20.45 44.68 -25.39
C ARG A 10 -20.85 44.53 -26.86
N SER A 11 -21.38 43.37 -27.29
CA SER A 11 -22.56 43.20 -28.20
C SER A 11 -22.71 41.72 -28.52
N ARG A 12 -23.81 41.08 -28.12
CA ARG A 12 -25.14 40.98 -28.73
C ARG A 12 -25.11 40.30 -30.11
N GLY A 13 -25.69 39.11 -30.17
CA GLY A 13 -27.02 38.70 -30.61
C GLY A 13 -26.79 37.62 -31.64
N THR A 14 -27.51 36.59 -31.84
CA THR A 14 -28.96 36.36 -31.94
C THR A 14 -29.21 34.87 -32.20
N SER A 15 -30.19 34.28 -31.57
CA SER A 15 -30.93 33.08 -31.99
C SER A 15 -32.02 33.50 -32.98
N PRO A 16 -32.90 32.61 -33.50
CA PRO A 16 -32.98 31.17 -33.74
C PRO A 16 -33.53 30.81 -35.12
N LYS A 17 -33.61 29.53 -35.49
CA LYS A 17 -34.66 29.10 -36.45
C LYS A 17 -35.08 27.65 -36.18
N GLN A 18 -36.38 27.56 -35.92
CA GLN A 18 -37.23 26.40 -35.90
C GLN A 18 -37.68 25.92 -37.28
N ALA A 19 -38.30 24.77 -37.28
CA ALA A 19 -39.21 24.13 -38.25
C ALA A 19 -38.55 23.07 -39.11
N GLU A 20 -39.00 21.83 -39.24
CA GLU A 20 -40.41 21.49 -39.59
C GLU A 20 -40.67 19.99 -39.41
N ARG A 21 -41.90 19.67 -39.16
CA ARG A 21 -42.51 18.34 -38.88
C ARG A 21 -43.02 17.65 -40.14
N THR A 22 -42.94 16.28 -40.09
CA THR A 22 -43.93 15.26 -40.53
C THR A 22 -44.02 14.93 -42.04
N PRO A 23 -44.70 13.81 -42.44
CA PRO A 23 -45.24 12.68 -41.69
C PRO A 23 -45.03 11.24 -42.26
N ARG A 24 -45.29 10.26 -41.45
CA ARG A 24 -45.91 8.94 -41.57
C ARG A 24 -46.22 8.36 -42.98
N LYS A 25 -45.75 7.10 -43.20
CA LYS A 25 -46.51 6.10 -43.96
C LYS A 25 -46.39 4.70 -43.38
N THR A 26 -47.55 4.15 -43.09
CA THR A 26 -47.89 2.77 -42.73
C THR A 26 -47.85 1.87 -43.94
N ALA A 27 -47.45 0.62 -43.83
CA ALA A 27 -48.15 -0.57 -44.31
C ALA A 27 -47.32 -1.85 -44.13
N ALA A 28 -47.93 -2.78 -43.42
CA ALA A 28 -48.26 -4.15 -43.83
C ALA A 28 -47.11 -5.19 -43.87
N GLY A 29 -47.05 -6.00 -42.89
CA GLY A 29 -47.42 -7.41 -42.81
C GLY A 29 -46.69 -8.37 -43.75
N ARG A 30 -45.77 -9.20 -43.13
CA ARG A 30 -45.54 -10.55 -43.68
C ARG A 30 -45.18 -11.52 -42.54
N ARG A 31 -45.90 -12.62 -42.55
CA ARG A 31 -45.86 -13.73 -41.60
C ARG A 31 -44.59 -14.58 -41.72
N LYS A 32 -44.25 -15.22 -40.61
CA LYS A 32 -43.24 -16.27 -40.36
C LYS A 32 -43.16 -17.37 -41.39
N PRO A 33 -42.01 -18.12 -41.36
CA PRO A 33 -42.13 -19.49 -40.88
C PRO A 33 -41.19 -19.82 -39.73
N ALA A 34 -41.64 -20.82 -38.96
CA ALA A 34 -41.01 -21.42 -37.84
C ALA A 34 -39.71 -22.13 -38.23
N GLY A 35 -38.66 -21.89 -37.45
CA GLY A 35 -37.39 -22.62 -37.54
C GLY A 35 -37.01 -23.11 -36.15
N THR A 36 -36.80 -24.38 -36.06
CA THR A 36 -36.34 -25.29 -35.00
C THR A 36 -35.47 -24.72 -33.90
N PRO A 37 -35.57 -25.23 -32.64
CA PRO A 37 -34.72 -24.85 -31.53
C PRO A 37 -33.31 -25.45 -31.71
N ARG A 38 -32.32 -24.61 -31.95
CA ARG A 38 -30.93 -24.97 -31.74
C ARG A 38 -30.65 -25.00 -30.24
N THR A 39 -30.52 -26.18 -29.71
CA THR A 39 -29.88 -26.46 -28.44
C THR A 39 -28.46 -25.93 -28.47
N ALA A 40 -28.27 -24.72 -27.97
CA ALA A 40 -26.95 -24.21 -27.58
C ALA A 40 -26.68 -24.75 -26.16
N ASP A 41 -25.93 -25.83 -26.14
CA ASP A 41 -25.32 -26.40 -24.96
C ASP A 41 -24.31 -25.38 -24.43
N LYS A 42 -24.77 -24.57 -23.48
CA LYS A 42 -23.93 -23.66 -22.73
C LYS A 42 -23.33 -24.47 -21.59
N ALA A 43 -22.19 -25.10 -21.86
CA ALA A 43 -21.32 -25.62 -20.80
C ALA A 43 -21.01 -24.50 -19.82
N ARG A 44 -21.90 -24.31 -18.82
CA ARG A 44 -21.57 -23.62 -17.59
C ARG A 44 -20.62 -24.54 -16.83
N GLY A 45 -19.35 -24.27 -16.96
CA GLY A 45 -18.36 -24.78 -16.03
C GLY A 45 -18.85 -24.52 -14.63
N ALA A 46 -19.10 -25.60 -13.87
CA ALA A 46 -19.48 -25.56 -12.47
C ALA A 46 -18.34 -24.87 -11.70
N ALA A 47 -18.49 -23.59 -11.42
CA ALA A 47 -17.76 -22.94 -10.35
C ALA A 47 -18.28 -23.56 -9.05
N GLY A 48 -17.47 -24.40 -8.42
CA GLY A 48 -17.74 -24.92 -7.09
C GLY A 48 -17.98 -23.76 -6.10
N PRO A 49 -18.49 -24.04 -4.87
CA PRO A 49 -18.81 -22.99 -3.90
C PRO A 49 -17.54 -22.16 -3.62
N TYR A 50 -17.53 -20.95 -4.12
CA TYR A 50 -16.46 -19.98 -3.93
C TYR A 50 -16.49 -19.57 -2.46
N HIS A 51 -15.59 -20.08 -1.65
CA HIS A 51 -15.46 -19.69 -0.25
C HIS A 51 -15.02 -18.23 -0.19
N HIS A 52 -15.73 -17.39 0.57
CA HIS A 52 -15.44 -15.95 0.71
C HIS A 52 -13.98 -15.65 1.08
N GLY A 53 -13.31 -16.56 1.82
CA GLY A 53 -11.88 -16.47 2.14
C GLY A 53 -10.96 -16.64 0.94
N ASP A 54 -11.32 -17.49 -0.03
CA ASP A 54 -10.52 -17.72 -1.23
C ASP A 54 -10.59 -16.51 -2.16
N LEU A 55 -11.76 -15.86 -2.27
CA LEU A 55 -11.94 -14.66 -3.08
C LEU A 55 -11.14 -13.48 -2.53
N ARG A 56 -11.21 -13.24 -1.22
CA ARG A 56 -10.44 -12.16 -0.58
C ARG A 56 -8.94 -12.37 -0.80
N ARG A 57 -8.45 -13.59 -0.59
CA ARG A 57 -7.03 -13.93 -0.82
C ARG A 57 -6.62 -13.76 -2.28
N ALA A 58 -7.45 -14.20 -3.24
CA ALA A 58 -7.18 -14.03 -4.67
C ALA A 58 -7.11 -12.54 -5.07
N LEU A 59 -7.99 -11.70 -4.52
CA LEU A 59 -7.98 -10.27 -4.78
C LEU A 59 -6.73 -9.58 -4.20
N LEU A 60 -6.29 -9.98 -3.01
CA LEU A 60 -5.07 -9.44 -2.40
C LEU A 60 -3.80 -9.91 -3.13
N ALA A 61 -3.75 -11.17 -3.58
CA ALA A 61 -2.65 -11.67 -4.43
C ALA A 61 -2.58 -10.90 -5.77
N ALA A 62 -3.73 -10.71 -6.44
CA ALA A 62 -3.79 -9.92 -7.66
C ALA A 62 -3.42 -8.44 -7.44
N THR A 63 -3.67 -7.91 -6.22
CA THR A 63 -3.24 -6.57 -5.81
C THR A 63 -1.72 -6.48 -5.75
N GLU A 64 -1.07 -7.46 -5.13
CA GLU A 64 0.39 -7.54 -5.05
C GLU A 64 1.04 -7.57 -6.45
N GLU A 65 0.61 -8.51 -7.29
CA GLU A 65 1.09 -8.63 -8.67
C GLU A 65 0.93 -7.33 -9.47
N LEU A 66 -0.20 -6.63 -9.28
CA LEU A 66 -0.44 -5.36 -9.97
C LEU A 66 0.47 -4.25 -9.48
N LEU A 67 0.67 -4.16 -8.17
CA LEU A 67 1.58 -3.18 -7.57
C LEU A 67 3.04 -3.41 -8.01
N GLU A 68 3.48 -4.66 -8.06
CA GLU A 68 4.83 -5.03 -8.51
C GLU A 68 5.06 -4.73 -10.00
N SER A 69 4.08 -5.06 -10.84
CA SER A 69 4.22 -4.92 -12.31
C SER A 69 3.98 -3.50 -12.82
N SER A 70 3.11 -2.72 -12.18
CA SER A 70 2.60 -1.46 -12.73
C SER A 70 2.64 -0.29 -11.75
N GLY A 71 2.99 -0.55 -10.50
CA GLY A 71 3.01 0.45 -9.45
C GLY A 71 1.62 0.91 -9.01
N VAL A 72 1.60 1.81 -8.02
CA VAL A 72 0.36 2.29 -7.40
C VAL A 72 -0.43 3.26 -8.30
N ASP A 73 0.23 3.95 -9.21
CA ASP A 73 -0.42 4.99 -10.02
C ASP A 73 -1.34 4.41 -11.11
N ALA A 74 -0.99 3.23 -11.64
CA ALA A 74 -1.81 2.50 -12.62
C ALA A 74 -2.86 1.57 -11.98
N PHE A 75 -3.00 1.58 -10.66
CA PHE A 75 -3.84 0.65 -9.91
C PHE A 75 -5.34 0.93 -10.08
N THR A 76 -6.12 -0.08 -10.50
CA THR A 76 -7.57 -0.02 -10.61
C THR A 76 -8.24 -1.32 -10.15
N LEU A 77 -9.46 -1.23 -9.57
CA LEU A 77 -10.23 -2.42 -9.17
C LEU A 77 -10.56 -3.34 -10.36
N ARG A 78 -10.75 -2.76 -11.55
CA ARG A 78 -11.05 -3.52 -12.76
C ARG A 78 -9.90 -4.43 -13.15
N GLU A 79 -8.68 -3.92 -13.07
CA GLU A 79 -7.48 -4.71 -13.38
C GLU A 79 -7.22 -5.80 -12.32
N VAL A 80 -7.45 -5.49 -11.05
CA VAL A 80 -7.41 -6.49 -9.97
C VAL A 80 -8.42 -7.61 -10.21
N ALA A 81 -9.68 -7.28 -10.54
CA ALA A 81 -10.71 -8.27 -10.85
C ALA A 81 -10.31 -9.16 -12.04
N ARG A 82 -9.77 -8.54 -13.10
CA ARG A 82 -9.29 -9.25 -14.28
C ARG A 82 -8.17 -10.24 -13.95
N ARG A 83 -7.18 -9.82 -13.15
CA ARG A 83 -6.06 -10.68 -12.71
C ARG A 83 -6.53 -11.82 -11.79
N ALA A 84 -7.43 -11.51 -10.87
CA ALA A 84 -8.00 -12.50 -9.98
C ALA A 84 -8.99 -13.47 -10.67
N GLY A 85 -9.34 -13.25 -11.94
CA GLY A 85 -10.29 -14.08 -12.68
C GLY A 85 -11.72 -14.02 -12.15
N VAL A 86 -12.13 -12.86 -11.58
CA VAL A 86 -13.44 -12.68 -10.94
C VAL A 86 -14.27 -11.61 -11.65
N SER A 87 -15.53 -11.47 -11.25
CA SER A 87 -16.41 -10.41 -11.79
C SER A 87 -15.88 -9.01 -11.45
N HIS A 88 -16.08 -8.03 -12.35
CA HIS A 88 -15.63 -6.65 -12.15
C HIS A 88 -16.17 -5.98 -10.87
N GLY A 89 -17.33 -6.42 -10.39
CA GLY A 89 -17.94 -5.91 -9.15
C GLY A 89 -17.38 -6.54 -7.88
N ALA A 90 -16.70 -7.69 -7.95
CA ALA A 90 -16.23 -8.43 -6.78
C ALA A 90 -15.30 -7.61 -5.86
N PRO A 91 -14.29 -6.90 -6.36
CA PRO A 91 -13.41 -6.10 -5.49
C PRO A 91 -14.19 -4.99 -4.75
N ALA A 92 -15.09 -4.27 -5.46
CA ALA A 92 -15.88 -3.22 -4.84
C ALA A 92 -16.84 -3.76 -3.77
N HIS A 93 -17.43 -4.94 -4.01
CA HIS A 93 -18.30 -5.59 -3.02
C HIS A 93 -17.54 -5.96 -1.73
N HIS A 94 -16.27 -6.40 -1.84
CA HIS A 94 -15.47 -6.83 -0.68
C HIS A 94 -14.78 -5.67 0.05
N PHE A 95 -14.28 -4.69 -0.68
CA PHE A 95 -13.39 -3.65 -0.15
C PHE A 95 -13.96 -2.24 -0.23
N GLY A 96 -15.06 -2.04 -0.95
CA GLY A 96 -15.71 -0.76 -1.22
C GLY A 96 -15.12 -0.09 -2.47
N ASP A 97 -13.92 0.43 -2.36
CA ASP A 97 -13.23 1.16 -3.42
C ASP A 97 -11.73 0.81 -3.50
N VAL A 98 -11.00 1.53 -4.35
CA VAL A 98 -9.55 1.38 -4.47
C VAL A 98 -8.84 1.64 -3.15
N GLN A 99 -9.23 2.68 -2.43
CA GLN A 99 -8.64 3.06 -1.16
C GLN A 99 -8.86 1.99 -0.11
N GLY A 100 -10.07 1.42 -0.05
CA GLY A 100 -10.41 0.32 0.85
C GLY A 100 -9.59 -0.94 0.59
N LEU A 101 -9.42 -1.33 -0.69
CA LEU A 101 -8.59 -2.49 -1.05
C LEU A 101 -7.12 -2.26 -0.70
N LEU A 102 -6.56 -1.10 -1.06
CA LEU A 102 -5.17 -0.76 -0.75
C LEU A 102 -4.94 -0.68 0.77
N SER A 103 -5.91 -0.19 1.54
CA SER A 103 -5.82 -0.12 3.00
C SER A 103 -5.85 -1.50 3.66
N GLU A 104 -6.69 -2.43 3.19
CA GLU A 104 -6.69 -3.81 3.68
C GLU A 104 -5.38 -4.54 3.33
N PHE A 105 -4.88 -4.36 2.10
CA PHE A 105 -3.60 -4.91 1.68
C PHE A 105 -2.45 -4.35 2.52
N THR A 106 -2.46 -3.05 2.81
CA THR A 106 -1.47 -2.41 3.68
C THR A 106 -1.58 -2.88 5.13
N ALA A 107 -2.78 -3.14 5.63
CA ALA A 107 -2.97 -3.72 6.97
C ALA A 107 -2.31 -5.11 7.09
N GLU A 108 -2.43 -5.96 6.07
CA GLU A 108 -1.72 -7.24 6.04
C GLU A 108 -0.20 -7.03 5.97
N SER A 109 0.26 -6.07 5.18
CA SER A 109 1.69 -5.73 5.07
C SER A 109 2.30 -5.29 6.42
N PHE A 110 1.60 -4.47 7.20
CA PHE A 110 2.03 -4.12 8.56
C PHE A 110 2.02 -5.32 9.51
N ALA A 111 1.02 -6.20 9.40
CA ALA A 111 0.97 -7.40 10.23
C ALA A 111 2.12 -8.38 9.93
N GLU A 112 2.48 -8.54 8.66
CA GLU A 112 3.62 -9.35 8.22
C GLU A 112 4.96 -8.75 8.69
N LEU A 113 5.15 -7.43 8.56
CA LEU A 113 6.31 -6.73 9.09
C LEU A 113 6.43 -6.93 10.61
N ALA A 114 5.33 -6.74 11.34
CA ALA A 114 5.29 -6.95 12.78
C ALA A 114 5.65 -8.39 13.17
N ALA A 115 5.17 -9.37 12.42
CA ALA A 115 5.50 -10.79 12.63
C ALA A 115 6.98 -11.08 12.36
N LEU A 116 7.56 -10.51 11.30
CA LEU A 116 8.98 -10.64 10.99
C LEU A 116 9.84 -10.05 12.12
N MET A 117 9.53 -8.82 12.54
CA MET A 117 10.25 -8.18 13.64
C MET A 117 10.19 -8.99 14.95
N ARG A 118 9.01 -9.54 15.31
CA ARG A 118 8.87 -10.42 16.49
C ARG A 118 9.76 -11.66 16.38
N ARG A 119 9.77 -12.32 15.22
CA ARG A 119 10.57 -13.52 14.98
C ARG A 119 12.06 -13.22 15.11
N ARG A 120 12.56 -12.17 14.46
CA ARG A 120 13.97 -11.79 14.51
C ARG A 120 14.43 -11.38 15.91
N ARG A 121 13.55 -10.74 16.70
CA ARG A 121 13.82 -10.44 18.12
C ARG A 121 13.92 -11.70 18.96
N ALA A 122 13.05 -12.68 18.74
CA ALA A 122 13.08 -13.93 19.49
C ALA A 122 14.36 -14.76 19.22
N GLU A 123 14.96 -14.60 18.05
CA GLU A 123 16.22 -15.23 17.64
C GLU A 123 17.47 -14.46 18.16
N ALA A 124 17.30 -13.20 18.57
CA ALA A 124 18.39 -12.32 19.03
C ALA A 124 18.71 -12.53 20.53
N PRO A 125 19.93 -12.13 20.99
CA PRO A 125 20.24 -12.08 22.41
C PRO A 125 19.22 -11.28 23.22
N ALA A 126 19.07 -11.59 24.50
CA ALA A 126 18.03 -11.03 25.36
C ALA A 126 18.21 -9.53 25.71
N ALA A 127 19.42 -8.97 25.53
CA ALA A 127 19.68 -7.56 25.78
C ALA A 127 18.80 -6.66 24.91
N ALA A 128 18.25 -5.60 25.49
CA ALA A 128 17.27 -4.75 24.83
C ALA A 128 17.79 -4.14 23.52
N PHE A 129 19.06 -3.71 23.51
CA PHE A 129 19.67 -3.15 22.30
C PHE A 129 19.81 -4.18 21.18
N ASP A 130 20.19 -5.43 21.48
CA ASP A 130 20.31 -6.48 20.47
C ASP A 130 18.95 -6.80 19.83
N GLN A 131 17.88 -6.78 20.61
CA GLN A 131 16.51 -6.95 20.10
C GLN A 131 16.02 -5.74 19.29
N LEU A 132 16.39 -4.52 19.68
CA LEU A 132 16.12 -3.32 18.89
C LEU A 132 16.86 -3.39 17.54
N ARG A 133 18.12 -3.75 17.56
CA ARG A 133 18.94 -3.94 16.35
C ARG A 133 18.34 -4.99 15.44
N ALA A 134 17.96 -6.15 15.98
CA ALA A 134 17.30 -7.21 15.21
C ALA A 134 15.97 -6.76 14.57
N SER A 135 15.19 -5.94 15.28
CA SER A 135 13.97 -5.32 14.73
C SER A 135 14.28 -4.37 13.58
N GLY A 136 15.31 -3.53 13.70
CA GLY A 136 15.75 -2.61 12.66
C GLY A 136 16.23 -3.33 11.41
N VAL A 137 17.01 -4.40 11.57
CA VAL A 137 17.46 -5.27 10.47
C VAL A 137 16.26 -5.93 9.78
N ALA A 138 15.32 -6.49 10.55
CA ALA A 138 14.09 -7.08 10.02
C ALA A 138 13.23 -6.08 9.22
N TYR A 139 13.17 -4.84 9.66
CA TYR A 139 12.46 -3.77 8.96
C TYR A 139 13.04 -3.52 7.56
N VAL A 140 14.37 -3.42 7.44
CA VAL A 140 15.04 -3.21 6.15
C VAL A 140 14.99 -4.48 5.29
N GLU A 141 15.12 -5.66 5.88
CA GLU A 141 14.90 -6.95 5.20
C GLU A 141 13.52 -6.97 4.55
N TYR A 142 12.46 -6.63 5.28
CA TYR A 142 11.10 -6.55 4.77
C TYR A 142 10.97 -5.53 3.63
N ALA A 143 11.54 -4.34 3.80
CA ALA A 143 11.48 -3.28 2.81
C ALA A 143 12.05 -3.72 1.44
N VAL A 144 13.15 -4.46 1.46
CA VAL A 144 13.82 -4.93 0.23
C VAL A 144 13.10 -6.13 -0.38
N THR A 145 12.69 -7.09 0.44
CA THR A 145 12.02 -8.31 -0.04
C THR A 145 10.59 -8.06 -0.50
N HIS A 146 9.92 -7.04 0.06
CA HIS A 146 8.53 -6.66 -0.25
C HIS A 146 8.42 -5.20 -0.70
N ARG A 147 9.23 -4.82 -1.70
CA ARG A 147 9.37 -3.43 -2.16
C ARG A 147 8.03 -2.74 -2.44
N ALA A 148 7.14 -3.37 -3.20
CA ALA A 148 5.85 -2.79 -3.56
C ALA A 148 4.95 -2.56 -2.35
N ARG A 149 4.92 -3.53 -1.42
CA ARG A 149 4.21 -3.42 -0.14
C ARG A 149 4.77 -2.27 0.69
N PHE A 150 6.10 -2.23 0.88
CA PHE A 150 6.76 -1.21 1.68
C PHE A 150 6.53 0.20 1.13
N GLN A 151 6.64 0.39 -0.18
CA GLN A 151 6.37 1.69 -0.81
C GLN A 151 4.93 2.14 -0.60
N LEU A 152 3.95 1.23 -0.68
CA LEU A 152 2.54 1.55 -0.44
C LEU A 152 2.29 1.94 1.03
N MET A 153 2.90 1.25 2.00
CA MET A 153 2.72 1.51 3.44
C MET A 153 2.96 2.96 3.84
N PHE A 154 3.82 3.68 3.11
CA PHE A 154 4.20 5.06 3.41
C PHE A 154 3.62 6.10 2.43
N ARG A 155 2.70 5.70 1.56
CA ARG A 155 1.98 6.59 0.63
C ARG A 155 0.63 7.00 1.22
N SER A 156 0.63 7.94 2.16
CA SER A 156 -0.55 8.37 2.93
C SER A 156 -1.74 8.83 2.08
N GLY A 157 -1.51 9.44 0.92
CA GLY A 157 -2.59 9.93 0.04
C GLY A 157 -3.43 8.85 -0.66
N ARG A 158 -3.04 7.57 -0.55
CA ARG A 158 -3.74 6.44 -1.18
C ARG A 158 -4.41 5.51 -0.17
N LEU A 159 -4.28 5.77 1.12
CA LEU A 159 -4.73 4.89 2.20
C LEU A 159 -5.78 5.58 3.09
N ASP A 160 -6.74 4.81 3.57
CA ASP A 160 -7.66 5.23 4.63
C ASP A 160 -7.09 4.82 6.00
N TRP A 161 -6.37 5.73 6.64
CA TRP A 161 -5.78 5.51 7.96
C TRP A 161 -6.79 5.36 9.09
N ASN A 162 -8.07 5.74 8.87
CA ASN A 162 -9.15 5.53 9.83
C ASN A 162 -9.75 4.12 9.74
N ARG A 163 -9.38 3.35 8.72
CA ARG A 163 -9.84 1.97 8.58
C ARG A 163 -9.30 1.12 9.72
N ALA A 164 -10.20 0.49 10.47
CA ALA A 164 -9.87 -0.17 11.72
C ALA A 164 -8.79 -1.27 11.60
N SER A 165 -8.74 -2.00 10.48
CA SER A 165 -7.72 -3.00 10.18
C SER A 165 -6.34 -2.36 10.05
N LEU A 166 -6.22 -1.29 9.25
CA LEU A 166 -4.97 -0.57 9.01
C LEU A 166 -4.49 0.13 10.29
N ALA A 167 -5.37 0.83 10.97
CA ALA A 167 -5.05 1.51 12.22
C ALA A 167 -4.48 0.55 13.27
N ARG A 168 -5.10 -0.65 13.45
CA ARG A 168 -4.60 -1.65 14.40
C ARG A 168 -3.25 -2.24 13.99
N SER A 169 -3.10 -2.66 12.73
CA SER A 169 -1.86 -3.31 12.29
C SER A 169 -0.68 -2.35 12.29
N SER A 170 -0.87 -1.10 11.87
CA SER A 170 0.19 -0.08 11.91
C SER A 170 0.56 0.28 13.36
N ALA A 171 -0.42 0.40 14.25
CA ALA A 171 -0.18 0.65 15.67
C ALA A 171 0.56 -0.53 16.35
N ASP A 172 0.26 -1.80 15.99
CA ASP A 172 1.00 -2.97 16.50
C ASP A 172 2.46 -2.93 16.04
N ALA A 173 2.70 -2.71 14.75
CA ALA A 173 4.06 -2.64 14.21
C ALA A 173 4.90 -1.52 14.87
N PHE A 174 4.33 -0.31 14.98
CA PHE A 174 5.00 0.81 15.63
C PHE A 174 5.16 0.62 17.13
N GLY A 175 4.15 0.06 17.79
CA GLY A 175 4.16 -0.22 19.25
C GLY A 175 5.29 -1.16 19.64
N GLN A 176 5.61 -2.17 18.84
CA GLN A 176 6.74 -3.06 19.07
C GLN A 176 8.10 -2.33 19.02
N PHE A 177 8.26 -1.40 18.11
CA PHE A 177 9.46 -0.56 18.02
C PHE A 177 9.59 0.31 19.28
N VAL A 178 8.51 0.99 19.69
CA VAL A 178 8.45 1.83 20.89
C VAL A 178 8.76 1.01 22.16
N GLU A 179 8.22 -0.21 22.25
CA GLU A 179 8.52 -1.12 23.38
C GLU A 179 10.02 -1.46 23.46
N CYS A 180 10.64 -1.80 22.31
CA CYS A 180 12.09 -2.04 22.28
C CYS A 180 12.89 -0.82 22.74
N MET A 181 12.54 0.38 22.25
CA MET A 181 13.18 1.63 22.66
C MET A 181 13.05 1.88 24.17
N ASN A 182 11.85 1.70 24.72
CA ASN A 182 11.62 1.83 26.16
C ASN A 182 12.44 0.85 26.98
N ARG A 183 12.66 -0.37 26.49
CA ARG A 183 13.53 -1.35 27.15
C ARG A 183 14.98 -0.91 27.12
N VAL A 184 15.49 -0.44 25.99
CA VAL A 184 16.87 0.11 25.89
C VAL A 184 17.07 1.25 26.88
N CYS A 185 16.14 2.21 26.93
CA CYS A 185 16.20 3.32 27.85
C CYS A 185 16.19 2.85 29.32
N ARG A 186 15.34 1.89 29.69
CA ARG A 186 15.27 1.33 31.04
C ARG A 186 16.54 0.59 31.46
N GLU A 187 17.10 -0.25 30.55
CA GLU A 187 18.37 -0.95 30.81
C GLU A 187 19.54 0.02 31.00
N ALA A 188 19.50 1.17 30.30
CA ALA A 188 20.46 2.25 30.49
C ALA A 188 20.21 3.11 31.75
N GLY A 189 19.16 2.83 32.53
CA GLY A 189 18.82 3.56 33.76
C GLY A 189 18.18 4.92 33.51
N ALA A 190 17.55 5.14 32.36
CA ALA A 190 16.76 6.33 32.06
C ALA A 190 15.44 6.32 32.83
N PRO A 191 14.87 7.49 33.20
CA PRO A 191 13.55 7.56 33.82
C PRO A 191 12.46 6.97 32.91
N PRO A 192 11.34 6.52 33.46
CA PRO A 192 10.21 6.04 32.67
C PRO A 192 9.68 7.16 31.78
N GLY A 193 9.43 6.86 30.49
CA GLY A 193 8.86 7.79 29.53
C GLY A 193 9.35 7.51 28.11
N LEU A 194 8.63 8.09 27.15
CA LEU A 194 9.04 8.06 25.76
C LEU A 194 10.06 9.17 25.50
N ASP A 195 11.26 8.80 25.10
CA ASP A 195 12.26 9.75 24.60
C ASP A 195 12.01 9.96 23.08
N ALA A 196 11.31 11.05 22.76
CA ALA A 196 10.91 11.35 21.39
C ALA A 196 12.13 11.51 20.46
N ASP A 197 13.22 12.09 20.96
CA ASP A 197 14.42 12.33 20.15
C ASP A 197 15.12 11.02 19.80
N LYS A 198 15.21 10.09 20.74
CA LYS A 198 15.77 8.75 20.52
C LYS A 198 14.89 7.93 19.57
N ILE A 199 13.57 8.02 19.72
CA ILE A 199 12.63 7.38 18.80
C ILE A 199 12.80 7.95 17.40
N ALA A 200 12.85 9.29 17.25
CA ALA A 200 13.07 9.94 15.98
C ALA A 200 14.42 9.56 15.36
N LEU A 201 15.48 9.52 16.13
CA LEU A 201 16.81 9.11 15.69
C LEU A 201 16.78 7.66 15.14
N ALA A 202 16.29 6.71 15.92
CA ALA A 202 16.25 5.31 15.52
C ALA A 202 15.34 5.06 14.32
N TRP A 203 14.14 5.67 14.31
CA TRP A 203 13.21 5.57 13.22
C TRP A 203 13.77 6.17 11.92
N SER A 204 14.29 7.41 11.98
CA SER A 204 14.84 8.08 10.79
C SER A 204 16.03 7.33 10.20
N THR A 205 16.87 6.72 11.04
CA THR A 205 18.01 5.92 10.58
C THR A 205 17.54 4.69 9.81
N VAL A 206 16.66 3.89 10.39
CA VAL A 206 16.20 2.63 9.78
C VAL A 206 15.36 2.90 8.53
N HIS A 207 14.43 3.86 8.61
CA HIS A 207 13.57 4.22 7.48
C HIS A 207 14.34 4.90 6.36
N GLY A 208 15.25 5.81 6.69
CA GLY A 208 16.14 6.46 5.73
C GLY A 208 17.04 5.46 5.02
N PHE A 209 17.63 4.51 5.77
CA PHE A 209 18.44 3.43 5.19
C PHE A 209 17.63 2.58 4.21
N ALA A 210 16.41 2.14 4.60
CA ALA A 210 15.51 1.40 3.72
C ALA A 210 15.18 2.16 2.44
N THR A 211 14.82 3.45 2.56
CA THR A 211 14.44 4.30 1.43
C THR A 211 15.62 4.50 0.47
N LEU A 212 16.80 4.84 0.98
CA LEU A 212 18.01 5.02 0.16
C LEU A 212 18.41 3.73 -0.57
N LEU A 213 18.25 2.58 0.09
CA LEU A 213 18.52 1.28 -0.51
C LEU A 213 17.50 0.97 -1.64
N LEU A 214 16.22 1.19 -1.40
CA LEU A 214 15.16 1.00 -2.39
C LEU A 214 15.30 1.94 -3.61
N ASP A 215 15.80 3.15 -3.41
CA ASP A 215 16.02 4.13 -4.46
C ASP A 215 17.35 3.95 -5.20
N ASN A 216 18.14 2.91 -4.86
CA ASN A 216 19.50 2.67 -5.36
C ASN A 216 20.42 3.89 -5.17
N ARG A 217 20.27 4.59 -4.03
CA ARG A 217 21.04 5.79 -3.68
C ARG A 217 22.06 5.56 -2.56
N MET A 218 22.26 4.30 -2.16
CA MET A 218 23.32 3.95 -1.24
C MET A 218 24.67 3.94 -1.96
N PHE A 219 25.70 4.43 -1.25
CA PHE A 219 27.07 4.37 -1.76
C PHE A 219 27.49 2.93 -1.96
N THR A 220 28.14 2.65 -3.10
CA THR A 220 28.60 1.30 -3.47
C THR A 220 29.56 0.68 -2.44
N GLU A 221 30.30 1.52 -1.71
CA GLU A 221 31.21 1.07 -0.63
C GLU A 221 30.45 0.51 0.58
N ILE A 222 29.19 0.95 0.80
CA ILE A 222 28.33 0.48 1.90
C ILE A 222 27.65 -0.83 1.53
N VAL A 223 27.30 -1.01 0.24
CA VAL A 223 26.56 -2.15 -0.29
C VAL A 223 27.39 -2.90 -1.32
N SER A 224 28.64 -3.23 -0.95
CA SER A 224 29.55 -3.96 -1.84
C SER A 224 28.93 -5.27 -2.32
N GLY A 225 28.81 -5.44 -3.64
CA GLY A 225 28.35 -6.68 -4.25
C GLY A 225 26.84 -6.79 -4.50
N GLY A 226 26.01 -5.80 -4.09
CA GLY A 226 24.55 -5.81 -4.37
C GLY A 226 23.76 -6.88 -3.62
N GLU A 227 24.38 -7.62 -2.71
CA GLU A 227 23.71 -8.64 -1.92
C GLU A 227 23.02 -8.03 -0.71
N LEU A 228 21.78 -8.46 -0.47
CA LEU A 228 20.98 -8.03 0.69
C LEU A 228 21.73 -8.23 2.02
N ALA A 229 22.45 -9.34 2.16
CA ALA A 229 23.24 -9.64 3.36
C ALA A 229 24.24 -8.53 3.69
N HIS A 230 25.00 -8.01 2.72
CA HIS A 230 25.96 -6.93 2.94
C HIS A 230 25.28 -5.63 3.37
N ALA A 231 24.10 -5.33 2.79
CA ALA A 231 23.33 -4.15 3.19
C ALA A 231 22.82 -4.27 4.64
N LEU A 232 22.35 -5.45 5.04
CA LEU A 232 21.90 -5.71 6.41
C LEU A 232 23.04 -5.68 7.43
N ASP A 233 24.22 -6.18 7.07
CA ASP A 233 25.43 -6.08 7.89
C ASP A 233 25.90 -4.62 8.05
N ALA A 234 25.82 -3.83 6.97
CA ALA A 234 26.13 -2.40 7.04
C ALA A 234 25.14 -1.67 7.96
N LEU A 235 23.84 -1.96 7.85
CA LEU A 235 22.84 -1.42 8.76
C LEU A 235 23.13 -1.80 10.22
N ALA A 236 23.48 -3.06 10.48
CA ALA A 236 23.81 -3.52 11.83
C ALA A 236 24.95 -2.68 12.43
N ARG A 237 26.02 -2.42 11.68
CA ARG A 237 27.12 -1.53 12.11
C ARG A 237 26.67 -0.10 12.34
N VAL A 238 25.78 0.44 11.50
CA VAL A 238 25.21 1.79 11.71
C VAL A 238 24.41 1.83 13.01
N LEU A 239 23.57 0.83 13.28
CA LEU A 239 22.80 0.75 14.51
C LEU A 239 23.72 0.61 15.74
N ASP A 240 24.77 -0.22 15.66
CA ASP A 240 25.77 -0.35 16.73
C ASP A 240 26.47 0.99 17.04
N SER A 241 26.76 1.80 16.02
CA SER A 241 27.34 3.14 16.21
C SER A 241 26.40 4.12 16.93
N MET A 242 25.09 3.90 16.85
CA MET A 242 24.09 4.73 17.54
C MET A 242 23.88 4.31 19.00
N ARG A 243 24.30 3.13 19.40
CA ARG A 243 24.10 2.60 20.75
C ARG A 243 24.42 3.59 21.86
N PRO A 244 25.60 4.28 21.87
CA PRO A 244 25.93 5.24 22.93
C PRO A 244 24.93 6.41 23.02
N ALA A 245 24.35 6.85 21.89
CA ALA A 245 23.36 7.91 21.90
C ALA A 245 22.00 7.43 22.46
N LEU A 246 21.60 6.20 22.14
CA LEU A 246 20.34 5.61 22.60
C LEU A 246 20.39 5.23 24.10
N GLU A 247 21.55 4.78 24.59
CA GLU A 247 21.77 4.39 26.00
C GLU A 247 22.15 5.57 26.91
N ARG A 248 22.39 6.78 26.36
CA ARG A 248 22.72 7.96 27.18
C ARG A 248 21.55 8.31 28.11
N ARG A 249 21.85 8.55 29.36
CA ARG A 249 20.90 9.15 30.31
C ARG A 249 20.66 10.60 29.91
N ALA A 250 19.39 11.00 29.87
CA ALA A 250 19.01 12.39 29.66
C ALA A 250 19.39 13.25 30.88
#